data_e16846de0290758c8506e96174018d75
#
_entry.id   e16846de0290758c8506e96174018d75
#
_cell.length_a   1.000
_cell.length_b   1.000
_cell.length_c   1.000
_cell.angle_alpha   90.00
_cell.angle_beta   90.00
_cell.angle_gamma   90.00
#
_symmetry.space_group_name_H-M   'P 1'
#
loop_
_entity.id
_entity.type
_entity.pdbx_description
1 polymer ?
#
loop_
_entity_poly.entity_id
_entity_poly.type
_entity_poly.pdbx_seq_one_letter_code
_entity_poly.pdbx_strand_id
1 'polypeptide(L)'
;MLVVDIGSWTVDLMPIINQSPDESVCVTKNSGIITCIQQINKECVRKLNSEVDEYDIQQVMLNGADDLPDQYKDIILEELHKYCETITNYIRELGYNMDLTPIIFVGGGATVMKRFGQMQQRNVRYIEDIRANAKGFDYLGKIYLERTIRRVG
;
A
#
# COMPACT_ATOMS: atom_id res chain seq x y z
N MET A 1 -4.27 4.86 -15.84
CA MET A 1 -3.83 5.12 -14.46
C MET A 1 -4.00 3.85 -13.67
N LEU A 2 -3.08 3.54 -12.77
CA LEU A 2 -3.16 2.38 -11.87
C LEU A 2 -3.37 2.86 -10.44
N VAL A 3 -4.39 2.34 -9.76
CA VAL A 3 -4.58 2.47 -8.31
C VAL A 3 -4.05 1.21 -7.66
N VAL A 4 -3.21 1.38 -6.63
CA VAL A 4 -2.62 0.30 -5.84
C VAL A 4 -3.05 0.50 -4.39
N ASP A 5 -4.01 -0.29 -3.94
CA ASP A 5 -4.50 -0.25 -2.56
C ASP A 5 -3.74 -1.26 -1.71
N ILE A 6 -3.01 -0.76 -0.73
CA ILE A 6 -2.22 -1.58 0.19
C ILE A 6 -2.92 -1.61 1.53
N GLY A 7 -3.71 -2.65 1.74
CA GLY A 7 -4.42 -2.92 2.98
C GLY A 7 -3.60 -3.72 3.98
N SER A 8 -4.27 -4.16 5.05
CA SER A 8 -3.66 -5.00 6.08
C SER A 8 -3.27 -6.39 5.54
N TRP A 9 -4.12 -7.02 4.73
CA TRP A 9 -3.94 -8.39 4.24
C TRP A 9 -3.58 -8.47 2.76
N THR A 10 -4.11 -7.55 1.94
CA THR A 10 -4.00 -7.60 0.49
C THR A 10 -3.36 -6.36 -0.09
N VAL A 11 -2.84 -6.52 -1.28
CA VAL A 11 -2.51 -5.45 -2.21
C VAL A 11 -3.41 -5.65 -3.43
N ASP A 12 -4.25 -4.66 -3.69
CA ASP A 12 -5.20 -4.67 -4.78
C ASP A 12 -4.76 -3.68 -5.87
N LEU A 13 -4.60 -4.18 -7.09
CA LEU A 13 -4.22 -3.38 -8.25
C LEU A 13 -5.43 -3.20 -9.15
N MET A 14 -5.80 -1.94 -9.36
CA MET A 14 -7.01 -1.56 -10.10
C MET A 14 -6.65 -0.58 -11.22
N PRO A 15 -6.59 -1.02 -12.47
CA PRO A 15 -6.44 -0.13 -13.61
C PRO A 15 -7.69 0.73 -13.82
N ILE A 16 -7.48 2.02 -14.07
CA ILE A 16 -8.55 2.98 -14.37
C ILE A 16 -8.42 3.43 -15.81
N ILE A 17 -9.41 3.11 -16.62
CA ILE A 17 -9.51 3.47 -18.04
C ILE A 17 -10.78 4.29 -18.24
N ASN A 18 -10.67 5.45 -18.88
CA ASN A 18 -11.81 6.35 -19.10
C ASN A 18 -12.61 6.67 -17.83
N GLN A 19 -11.91 6.92 -16.72
CA GLN A 19 -12.47 7.23 -15.40
C GLN A 19 -13.28 6.10 -14.76
N SER A 20 -13.16 4.87 -15.25
CA SER A 20 -13.81 3.69 -14.69
C SER A 20 -12.80 2.59 -14.41
N PRO A 21 -12.98 1.79 -13.33
CA PRO A 21 -12.18 0.60 -13.12
C PRO A 21 -12.35 -0.39 -14.27
N ASP A 22 -11.24 -0.98 -14.71
CA ASP A 22 -11.27 -2.14 -15.61
C ASP A 22 -11.24 -3.42 -14.77
N GLU A 23 -12.42 -3.90 -14.42
CA GLU A 23 -12.59 -5.07 -13.55
C GLU A 23 -12.00 -6.36 -14.15
N SER A 24 -11.84 -6.42 -15.47
CA SER A 24 -11.33 -7.62 -16.16
C SER A 24 -9.85 -7.89 -15.89
N VAL A 25 -9.11 -6.87 -15.45
CA VAL A 25 -7.68 -6.93 -15.18
C VAL A 25 -7.31 -6.45 -13.76
N CYS A 26 -8.30 -6.33 -12.87
CA CYS A 26 -8.03 -6.13 -11.45
C CYS A 26 -7.36 -7.37 -10.85
N VAL A 27 -6.37 -7.16 -10.01
CA VAL A 27 -5.59 -8.23 -9.38
C VAL A 27 -5.49 -7.99 -7.88
N THR A 28 -5.71 -9.04 -7.09
CA THR A 28 -5.49 -9.07 -5.64
C THR A 28 -4.34 -9.99 -5.31
N LYS A 29 -3.42 -9.53 -4.46
CA LYS A 29 -2.28 -10.29 -3.94
C LYS A 29 -2.30 -10.31 -2.41
N ASN A 30 -2.11 -11.48 -1.81
CA ASN A 30 -1.98 -11.64 -0.35
C ASN A 30 -0.59 -11.17 0.12
N SER A 31 -0.36 -9.87 0.08
CA SER A 31 0.93 -9.21 0.39
C SER A 31 0.72 -7.89 1.11
N GLY A 32 -0.32 -7.80 1.97
CA GLY A 32 -0.60 -6.60 2.75
C GLY A 32 0.44 -6.36 3.87
N ILE A 33 0.23 -5.28 4.64
CA ILE A 33 1.17 -4.84 5.68
C ILE A 33 1.46 -5.90 6.74
N ILE A 34 0.48 -6.74 7.08
CA ILE A 34 0.66 -7.83 8.07
C ILE A 34 1.73 -8.82 7.59
N THR A 35 1.77 -9.14 6.30
CA THR A 35 2.82 -10.05 5.77
C THR A 35 4.21 -9.43 5.86
N CYS A 36 4.33 -8.11 5.72
CA CYS A 36 5.57 -7.38 5.93
C CYS A 36 6.02 -7.46 7.40
N ILE A 37 5.11 -7.20 8.35
CA ILE A 37 5.38 -7.29 9.80
C ILE A 37 5.83 -8.71 10.20
N GLN A 38 5.14 -9.73 9.69
CA GLN A 38 5.50 -11.12 9.94
C GLN A 38 6.90 -11.46 9.41
N GLN A 39 7.26 -10.96 8.23
CA GLN A 39 8.57 -11.16 7.66
C GLN A 39 9.66 -10.44 8.47
N ILE A 40 9.41 -9.21 8.92
CA ILE A 40 10.30 -8.47 9.83
C ILE A 40 10.58 -9.30 11.09
N ASN A 41 9.53 -9.78 11.77
CA ASN A 41 9.69 -10.58 12.98
C ASN A 41 10.42 -11.88 12.73
N LYS A 42 10.14 -12.56 11.63
CA LYS A 42 10.88 -13.75 11.23
C LYS A 42 12.39 -13.48 11.09
N GLU A 43 12.76 -12.36 10.50
CA GLU A 43 14.17 -11.97 10.35
C GLU A 43 14.80 -11.54 11.69
N CYS A 44 14.06 -10.86 12.57
CA CYS A 44 14.53 -10.53 13.92
C CYS A 44 14.79 -11.81 14.74
N VAL A 45 13.87 -12.76 14.72
CA VAL A 45 14.10 -14.07 15.38
C VAL A 45 15.31 -14.79 14.79
N ARG A 46 15.44 -14.81 13.47
CA ARG A 46 16.56 -15.49 12.79
C ARG A 46 17.92 -14.87 13.12
N LYS A 47 18.02 -13.52 13.14
CA LYS A 47 19.29 -12.80 13.32
C LYS A 47 19.61 -12.51 14.78
N LEU A 48 18.59 -12.25 15.60
CA LEU A 48 18.75 -11.77 17.00
C LEU A 48 18.14 -12.69 18.05
N ASN A 49 17.51 -13.80 17.63
CA ASN A 49 16.77 -14.72 18.50
C ASN A 49 15.70 -14.03 19.38
N SER A 50 15.09 -12.98 18.87
CA SER A 50 14.08 -12.17 19.58
C SER A 50 13.09 -11.56 18.57
N GLU A 51 11.84 -11.43 18.99
CA GLU A 51 10.80 -10.70 18.24
C GLU A 51 10.81 -9.22 18.63
N VAL A 52 10.23 -8.39 17.75
CA VAL A 52 9.92 -6.98 18.01
C VAL A 52 8.40 -6.86 18.12
N ASP A 53 7.92 -6.05 19.04
CA ASP A 53 6.49 -5.79 19.18
C ASP A 53 5.93 -5.18 17.88
N GLU A 54 4.74 -5.61 17.48
CA GLU A 54 4.09 -5.10 16.28
C GLU A 54 3.89 -3.58 16.33
N TYR A 55 3.59 -3.05 17.53
CA TYR A 55 3.45 -1.62 17.73
C TYR A 55 4.74 -0.86 17.39
N ASP A 56 5.89 -1.36 17.82
CA ASP A 56 7.19 -0.74 17.53
C ASP A 56 7.50 -0.77 16.03
N ILE A 57 7.23 -1.89 15.37
CA ILE A 57 7.37 -1.98 13.90
C ILE A 57 6.46 -0.94 13.22
N GLN A 58 5.20 -0.82 13.66
CA GLN A 58 4.26 0.16 13.11
C GLN A 58 4.73 1.59 13.37
N GLN A 59 5.33 1.89 14.54
CA GLN A 59 5.92 3.22 14.78
C GLN A 59 7.04 3.53 13.81
N VAL A 60 7.92 2.56 13.50
CA VAL A 60 8.95 2.73 12.46
C VAL A 60 8.32 3.00 11.10
N MET A 61 7.28 2.26 10.72
CA MET A 61 6.57 2.45 9.46
C MET A 61 5.96 3.85 9.33
N LEU A 62 5.41 4.39 10.41
CA LEU A 62 4.69 5.66 10.42
C LEU A 62 5.60 6.86 10.68
N ASN A 63 6.57 6.74 11.56
CA ASN A 63 7.33 7.86 12.09
C ASN A 63 8.84 7.80 11.81
N GLY A 64 9.35 6.64 11.40
CA GLY A 64 10.77 6.36 11.35
C GLY A 64 11.30 5.79 12.66
N ALA A 65 12.54 5.34 12.67
CA ALA A 65 13.11 4.54 13.74
C ALA A 65 13.83 5.42 14.77
N ASP A 66 13.19 5.78 15.88
CA ASP A 66 13.86 6.64 16.89
C ASP A 66 14.29 5.89 18.16
N ASP A 67 13.47 5.01 18.74
CA ASP A 67 13.70 4.46 20.09
C ASP A 67 14.16 2.99 20.15
N LEU A 68 14.29 2.31 19.00
CA LEU A 68 14.75 0.92 18.96
C LEU A 68 16.27 0.81 18.91
N PRO A 69 16.88 -0.26 19.47
CA PRO A 69 18.30 -0.54 19.28
C PRO A 69 18.65 -0.71 17.79
N ASP A 70 19.82 -0.21 17.38
CA ASP A 70 20.23 -0.14 15.98
C ASP A 70 20.13 -1.47 15.22
N GLN A 71 20.49 -2.58 15.88
CA GLN A 71 20.39 -3.92 15.28
C GLN A 71 18.97 -4.31 14.83
N TYR A 72 17.92 -3.85 15.55
CA TYR A 72 16.53 -4.07 15.16
C TYR A 72 16.10 -3.09 14.06
N LYS A 73 16.52 -1.81 14.19
CA LYS A 73 16.26 -0.80 13.15
C LYS A 73 16.77 -1.25 11.79
N ASP A 74 18.01 -1.72 11.73
CA ASP A 74 18.63 -2.14 10.47
C ASP A 74 17.83 -3.27 9.80
N ILE A 75 17.35 -4.25 10.59
CA ILE A 75 16.53 -5.35 10.06
C ILE A 75 15.18 -4.82 9.56
N ILE A 76 14.52 -3.97 10.36
CA ILE A 76 13.20 -3.43 10.00
C ILE A 76 13.31 -2.60 8.71
N LEU A 77 14.30 -1.71 8.63
CA LEU A 77 14.49 -0.88 7.44
C LEU A 77 14.83 -1.70 6.20
N GLU A 78 15.70 -2.71 6.34
CA GLU A 78 16.03 -3.64 5.25
C GLU A 78 14.78 -4.34 4.72
N GLU A 79 13.94 -4.89 5.61
CA GLU A 79 12.74 -5.63 5.21
C GLU A 79 11.63 -4.70 4.66
N LEU A 80 11.51 -3.46 5.17
CA LEU A 80 10.60 -2.46 4.61
C LEU A 80 10.99 -2.08 3.17
N HIS A 81 12.27 -1.88 2.90
CA HIS A 81 12.76 -1.64 1.54
C HIS A 81 12.49 -2.83 0.60
N LYS A 82 12.78 -4.06 1.04
CA LYS A 82 12.48 -5.28 0.27
C LYS A 82 10.99 -5.43 -0.02
N TYR A 83 10.14 -5.12 0.97
CA TYR A 83 8.70 -5.13 0.79
C TYR A 83 8.26 -4.16 -0.31
N CYS A 84 8.71 -2.91 -0.25
CA CYS A 84 8.41 -1.91 -1.26
C CYS A 84 8.91 -2.31 -2.66
N GLU A 85 10.11 -2.88 -2.72
CA GLU A 85 10.69 -3.40 -3.95
C GLU A 85 9.87 -4.56 -4.53
N THR A 86 9.37 -5.47 -3.67
CA THR A 86 8.49 -6.56 -4.07
C THR A 86 7.20 -6.04 -4.70
N ILE A 87 6.56 -5.03 -4.10
CA ILE A 87 5.36 -4.40 -4.67
C ILE A 87 5.67 -3.73 -6.00
N THR A 88 6.77 -3.00 -6.08
CA THR A 88 7.20 -2.31 -7.31
C THR A 88 7.49 -3.30 -8.44
N ASN A 89 8.18 -4.39 -8.14
CA ASN A 89 8.48 -5.45 -9.12
C ASN A 89 7.21 -6.13 -9.58
N TYR A 90 6.25 -6.38 -8.69
CA TYR A 90 4.96 -6.95 -9.06
C TYR A 90 4.18 -6.05 -10.03
N ILE A 91 4.20 -4.73 -9.83
CA ILE A 91 3.61 -3.78 -10.78
C ILE A 91 4.26 -3.90 -12.17
N ARG A 92 5.60 -4.03 -12.21
CA ARG A 92 6.34 -4.23 -13.47
C ARG A 92 6.05 -5.57 -14.14
N GLU A 93 5.95 -6.65 -13.37
CA GLU A 93 5.60 -8.00 -13.86
C GLU A 93 4.22 -8.03 -14.53
N LEU A 94 3.28 -7.22 -14.04
CA LEU A 94 1.97 -7.02 -14.68
C LEU A 94 2.02 -6.15 -15.95
N GLY A 95 3.21 -5.72 -16.39
CA GLY A 95 3.44 -4.97 -17.61
C GLY A 95 3.31 -3.44 -17.49
N TYR A 96 3.18 -2.90 -16.27
CA TYR A 96 3.09 -1.46 -16.08
C TYR A 96 4.47 -0.81 -16.09
N ASN A 97 4.66 0.16 -16.99
CA ASN A 97 5.85 0.99 -16.99
C ASN A 97 5.73 2.08 -15.93
N MET A 98 6.56 1.99 -14.89
CA MET A 98 6.53 2.90 -13.73
C MET A 98 6.82 4.36 -14.09
N ASP A 99 7.54 4.63 -15.17
CA ASP A 99 7.88 5.99 -15.59
C ASP A 99 6.78 6.66 -16.44
N LEU A 100 5.94 5.85 -17.09
CA LEU A 100 4.90 6.33 -18.00
C LEU A 100 3.48 6.19 -17.45
N THR A 101 3.25 5.19 -16.60
CA THR A 101 1.92 4.92 -16.02
C THR A 101 1.69 5.80 -14.79
N PRO A 102 0.66 6.66 -14.76
CA PRO A 102 0.27 7.32 -13.52
C PRO A 102 -0.15 6.29 -12.47
N ILE A 103 0.49 6.30 -11.30
CA ILE A 103 0.25 5.36 -10.22
C ILE A 103 -0.18 6.11 -8.97
N ILE A 104 -1.22 5.61 -8.31
CA ILE A 104 -1.70 6.14 -7.03
C ILE A 104 -1.69 5.00 -6.01
N PHE A 105 -0.85 5.14 -4.99
CA PHE A 105 -0.89 4.28 -3.82
C PHE A 105 -1.91 4.81 -2.82
N VAL A 106 -2.78 3.92 -2.34
CA VAL A 106 -3.82 4.22 -1.35
C VAL A 106 -3.78 3.20 -0.21
N GLY A 107 -4.55 3.45 0.85
CA GLY A 107 -4.62 2.56 2.01
C GLY A 107 -3.50 2.78 3.02
N GLY A 108 -3.48 1.95 4.08
CA GLY A 108 -2.53 2.08 5.18
C GLY A 108 -1.07 1.92 4.75
N GLY A 109 -0.80 1.08 3.74
CA GLY A 109 0.54 0.85 3.20
C GLY A 109 1.06 1.94 2.26
N ALA A 110 0.24 2.92 1.86
CA ALA A 110 0.69 4.04 1.04
C ALA A 110 1.80 4.86 1.74
N THR A 111 1.71 5.01 3.06
CA THR A 111 2.75 5.68 3.88
C THR A 111 4.07 4.91 3.83
N VAL A 112 4.02 3.57 3.89
CA VAL A 112 5.21 2.71 3.79
C VAL A 112 5.86 2.87 2.42
N MET A 113 5.08 2.80 1.33
CA MET A 113 5.59 3.01 -0.02
C MET A 113 6.20 4.40 -0.21
N LYS A 114 5.59 5.44 0.36
CA LYS A 114 6.11 6.82 0.29
C LYS A 114 7.44 6.98 1.00
N ARG A 115 7.60 6.38 2.18
CA ARG A 115 8.79 6.52 3.02
C ARG A 115 9.95 5.63 2.59
N PHE A 116 9.65 4.39 2.22
CA PHE A 116 10.66 3.34 2.01
C PHE A 116 10.76 2.87 0.56
N GLY A 117 9.81 3.26 -0.32
CA GLY A 117 9.78 2.83 -1.71
C GLY A 117 10.80 3.49 -2.63
N GLN A 118 11.46 4.57 -2.18
CA GLN A 118 12.51 5.31 -2.92
C GLN A 118 12.10 5.70 -4.35
N MET A 119 10.81 5.92 -4.59
CA MET A 119 10.30 6.25 -5.91
C MET A 119 10.48 7.75 -6.19
N GLN A 120 11.13 8.05 -7.32
CA GLN A 120 11.40 9.43 -7.76
C GLN A 120 10.50 9.86 -8.93
N GLN A 121 9.63 8.98 -9.42
CA GLN A 121 8.77 9.24 -10.57
C GLN A 121 7.72 10.33 -10.26
N ARG A 122 7.61 11.31 -11.14
CA ARG A 122 6.65 12.43 -11.00
C ARG A 122 5.19 12.02 -11.16
N ASN A 123 4.94 10.88 -11.75
CA ASN A 123 3.61 10.30 -12.00
C ASN A 123 3.14 9.38 -10.87
N VAL A 124 3.89 9.24 -9.78
CA VAL A 124 3.49 8.50 -8.59
C VAL A 124 2.89 9.45 -7.55
N ARG A 125 1.77 9.06 -6.96
CA ARG A 125 1.05 9.78 -5.91
C ARG A 125 0.74 8.84 -4.74
N TYR A 126 0.57 9.43 -3.55
CA TYR A 126 0.24 8.70 -2.32
C TYR A 126 -0.95 9.34 -1.63
N ILE A 127 -1.95 8.55 -1.31
CA ILE A 127 -3.10 8.93 -0.50
C ILE A 127 -2.98 8.20 0.83
N GLU A 128 -2.42 8.87 1.82
CA GLU A 128 -2.11 8.32 3.15
C GLU A 128 -3.33 8.32 4.10
N ASP A 129 -4.49 8.76 3.63
CA ASP A 129 -5.72 8.72 4.42
C ASP A 129 -6.24 7.29 4.48
N ILE A 130 -6.14 6.65 5.65
CA ILE A 130 -6.64 5.29 5.90
C ILE A 130 -8.15 5.16 5.68
N ARG A 131 -8.89 6.27 5.64
CA ARG A 131 -10.34 6.32 5.38
C ARG A 131 -10.65 6.58 3.91
N ALA A 132 -9.66 6.58 3.01
CA ALA A 132 -9.89 6.89 1.60
C ALA A 132 -10.96 6.00 0.98
N ASN A 133 -10.92 4.69 1.23
CA ASN A 133 -11.90 3.73 0.76
C ASN A 133 -13.31 4.03 1.30
N ALA A 134 -13.44 4.27 2.61
CA ALA A 134 -14.73 4.61 3.23
C ALA A 134 -15.32 5.90 2.65
N LYS A 135 -14.49 6.93 2.40
CA LYS A 135 -14.91 8.16 1.74
C LYS A 135 -15.34 7.93 0.29
N GLY A 136 -14.63 7.05 -0.42
CA GLY A 136 -14.99 6.64 -1.78
C GLY A 136 -16.36 5.96 -1.82
N PHE A 137 -16.62 5.03 -0.93
CA PHE A 137 -17.93 4.35 -0.82
C PHE A 137 -19.05 5.32 -0.44
N ASP A 138 -18.85 6.24 0.50
CA ASP A 138 -19.84 7.28 0.85
C ASP A 138 -20.17 8.16 -0.37
N TYR A 139 -19.15 8.58 -1.12
CA TYR A 139 -19.33 9.36 -2.34
C TYR A 139 -20.12 8.61 -3.42
N LEU A 140 -19.77 7.35 -3.67
CA LEU A 140 -20.49 6.51 -4.65
C LEU A 140 -21.95 6.26 -4.21
N GLY A 141 -22.19 6.01 -2.91
CA GLY A 141 -23.52 5.87 -2.35
C GLY A 141 -24.40 7.10 -2.57
N LYS A 142 -23.85 8.29 -2.37
CA LYS A 142 -24.55 9.57 -2.63
C LYS A 142 -24.93 9.72 -4.10
N ILE A 143 -24.00 9.46 -5.01
CA ILE A 143 -24.26 9.49 -6.46
C ILE A 143 -25.36 8.51 -6.86
N TYR A 144 -25.32 7.30 -6.30
CA TYR A 144 -26.31 6.26 -6.58
C TYR A 144 -27.73 6.70 -6.12
N LEU A 145 -27.83 7.21 -4.91
CA LEU A 145 -29.08 7.72 -4.36
C LEU A 145 -29.64 8.88 -5.19
N GLU A 146 -28.83 9.86 -5.55
CA GLU A 146 -29.25 10.98 -6.39
C GLU A 146 -29.77 10.54 -7.76
N ARG A 147 -29.11 9.58 -8.41
CA ARG A 147 -29.55 9.02 -9.69
C ARG A 147 -30.85 8.24 -9.57
N THR A 148 -31.04 7.53 -8.46
CA THR A 148 -32.27 6.76 -8.22
C THR A 148 -33.46 7.69 -7.98
N ILE A 149 -33.30 8.74 -7.18
CA ILE A 149 -34.34 9.74 -6.94
C ILE A 149 -34.77 10.43 -8.25
N ARG A 150 -33.84 10.83 -9.10
CA ARG A 150 -34.13 11.46 -10.40
C ARG A 150 -34.85 10.54 -11.40
N ARG A 151 -34.82 9.22 -11.20
CA ARG A 151 -35.53 8.25 -12.09
C ARG A 151 -36.95 7.94 -11.65
N VAL A 152 -37.29 8.27 -10.40
CA VAL A 152 -38.63 7.96 -9.80
C VAL A 152 -39.53 9.20 -9.73
N GLY A 153 -39.03 10.40 -9.96
CA GLY A 153 -39.78 11.65 -10.09
C GLY A 153 -39.90 12.09 -11.55
#